data_24d380fd2779b036022a1fedcf3dec60
#
_entry.id   24d380fd2779b036022a1fedcf3dec60
#
_cell.length_a   1.000
_cell.length_b   1.000
_cell.length_c   1.000
_cell.angle_alpha   90.00
_cell.angle_beta   90.00
_cell.angle_gamma   90.00
#
_symmetry.space_group_name_H-M   'P 1'
#
loop_
_entity.id
_entity.type
_entity.pdbx_description
1 polymer ?
#
loop_
_entity_poly.entity_id
_entity_poly.type
_entity_poly.pdbx_seq_one_letter_code
_entity_poly.pdbx_strand_id
1 'polypeptide(L)'
;LEFAVTPDTLIPRGDSETIVQAALDCAAQDARVLDMGTGSGALLLAFLHERPGARGVGIDASAAALAVASANGQRLGLAKRAQFVQANWLEAGWEHDLGRFDLVLCNPPYVESDANLDPDVREFEPATALFAGPEGLDDYRAIVPQLGKLLVPGGVAIFEIGAGQAEAVGAIASESGFAAETRRDLADRPRALIVR
;
A
#
# COMPACT_ATOMS: atom_id res chain seq x y z
N LEU A 1 -11.77 10.37 -7.87
CA LEU A 1 -12.01 9.18 -8.69
C LEU A 1 -13.11 8.33 -8.09
N GLU A 2 -13.83 7.55 -8.91
CA GLU A 2 -14.81 6.57 -8.45
C GLU A 2 -14.20 5.16 -8.56
N PHE A 3 -14.26 4.39 -7.47
CA PHE A 3 -13.79 3.01 -7.43
C PHE A 3 -14.95 2.05 -7.18
N ALA A 4 -15.02 0.96 -7.95
CA ALA A 4 -15.85 -0.18 -7.60
C ALA A 4 -15.14 -0.93 -6.47
N VAL A 5 -15.92 -1.42 -5.52
CA VAL A 5 -15.50 -2.28 -4.42
C VAL A 5 -16.43 -3.47 -4.32
N THR A 6 -15.93 -4.58 -3.81
CA THR A 6 -16.69 -5.81 -3.53
C THR A 6 -16.32 -6.29 -2.13
N PRO A 7 -16.99 -7.29 -1.57
CA PRO A 7 -16.57 -7.90 -0.30
C PRO A 7 -15.15 -8.48 -0.31
N ASP A 8 -14.50 -8.57 -1.47
CA ASP A 8 -13.12 -9.06 -1.61
C ASP A 8 -12.07 -7.97 -1.42
N THR A 9 -12.47 -6.70 -1.26
CA THR A 9 -11.56 -5.56 -1.16
C THR A 9 -11.90 -4.66 0.01
N LEU A 10 -10.87 -4.10 0.65
CA LEU A 10 -11.04 -3.00 1.59
C LEU A 10 -11.71 -1.81 0.90
N ILE A 11 -12.65 -1.16 1.57
CA ILE A 11 -13.24 0.10 1.08
C ILE A 11 -12.20 1.21 1.22
N PRO A 12 -11.80 1.88 0.12
CA PRO A 12 -10.83 2.99 0.19
C PRO A 12 -11.32 4.09 1.14
N ARG A 13 -10.45 4.53 2.03
CA ARG A 13 -10.76 5.54 3.03
C ARG A 13 -10.21 6.90 2.63
N GLY A 14 -10.84 7.99 3.08
CA GLY A 14 -10.34 9.35 2.86
C GLY A 14 -8.93 9.56 3.42
N ASP A 15 -8.59 8.89 4.50
CA ASP A 15 -7.26 8.94 5.12
C ASP A 15 -6.13 8.49 4.16
N SER A 16 -6.42 7.57 3.23
CA SER A 16 -5.46 7.09 2.22
C SER A 16 -5.09 8.16 1.18
N GLU A 17 -5.83 9.28 1.10
CA GLU A 17 -5.43 10.44 0.30
C GLU A 17 -4.09 11.02 0.78
N THR A 18 -3.78 10.89 2.07
CA THR A 18 -2.48 11.28 2.64
C THR A 18 -1.32 10.50 2.01
N ILE A 19 -1.54 9.21 1.73
CA ILE A 19 -0.55 8.35 1.07
C ILE A 19 -0.31 8.82 -0.36
N VAL A 20 -1.40 9.07 -1.11
CA VAL A 20 -1.30 9.54 -2.50
C VAL A 20 -0.62 10.90 -2.57
N GLN A 21 -0.97 11.84 -1.67
CA GLN A 21 -0.32 13.15 -1.63
C GLN A 21 1.17 13.04 -1.30
N ALA A 22 1.55 12.22 -0.30
CA ALA A 22 2.96 11.98 0.01
C ALA A 22 3.71 11.37 -1.18
N ALA A 23 3.07 10.47 -1.92
CA ALA A 23 3.64 9.88 -3.14
C ALA A 23 3.85 10.92 -4.24
N LEU A 24 2.89 11.81 -4.44
CA LEU A 24 3.00 12.92 -5.40
C LEU A 24 4.12 13.90 -5.04
N ASP A 25 4.36 14.13 -3.75
CA ASP A 25 5.44 15.02 -3.27
C ASP A 25 6.83 14.38 -3.44
N CYS A 26 6.94 13.04 -3.35
CA CYS A 26 8.21 12.33 -3.30
C CYS A 26 8.66 11.75 -4.64
N ALA A 27 7.73 11.35 -5.52
CA ALA A 27 8.06 10.59 -6.72
C ALA A 27 8.12 11.46 -7.97
N ALA A 28 8.96 11.05 -8.93
CA ALA A 28 9.08 11.66 -10.25
C ALA A 28 7.81 11.50 -11.09
N GLN A 29 7.69 12.32 -12.15
CA GLN A 29 6.52 12.32 -13.06
C GLN A 29 6.37 11.03 -13.86
N ASP A 30 7.46 10.31 -14.09
CA ASP A 30 7.56 9.07 -14.88
C ASP A 30 7.93 7.86 -14.02
N ALA A 31 7.70 7.94 -12.70
CA ALA A 31 8.05 6.92 -11.73
C ALA A 31 7.46 5.54 -12.08
N ARG A 32 8.24 4.51 -11.81
CA ARG A 32 7.76 3.12 -11.76
C ARG A 32 7.33 2.79 -10.34
N VAL A 33 6.07 2.41 -10.19
CA VAL A 33 5.41 2.25 -8.89
C VAL A 33 5.05 0.79 -8.63
N LEU A 34 5.29 0.33 -7.40
CA LEU A 34 4.72 -0.90 -6.86
C LEU A 34 3.68 -0.54 -5.80
N ASP A 35 2.50 -1.12 -5.89
CA ASP A 35 1.44 -1.02 -4.87
C ASP A 35 1.23 -2.41 -4.26
N MET A 36 1.61 -2.56 -2.99
CA MET A 36 1.59 -3.83 -2.27
C MET A 36 0.29 -3.95 -1.47
N GLY A 37 -0.46 -5.04 -1.69
CA GLY A 37 -1.81 -5.19 -1.15
C GLY A 37 -2.77 -4.23 -1.85
N THR A 38 -2.75 -4.25 -3.19
CA THR A 38 -3.42 -3.20 -4.00
C THR A 38 -4.94 -3.15 -3.81
N GLY A 39 -5.57 -4.24 -3.34
CA GLY A 39 -7.01 -4.31 -3.10
C GLY A 39 -7.83 -3.90 -4.32
N SER A 40 -8.58 -2.82 -4.21
CA SER A 40 -9.35 -2.23 -5.33
C SER A 40 -8.50 -1.49 -6.36
N GLY A 41 -7.19 -1.38 -6.15
CA GLY A 41 -6.27 -0.59 -6.97
C GLY A 41 -6.25 0.90 -6.63
N ALA A 42 -6.88 1.32 -5.54
CA ALA A 42 -7.15 2.73 -5.27
C ALA A 42 -5.89 3.58 -5.18
N LEU A 43 -4.85 3.16 -4.44
CA LEU A 43 -3.61 3.91 -4.29
C LEU A 43 -2.88 4.04 -5.63
N LEU A 44 -2.63 2.92 -6.30
CA LEU A 44 -1.93 2.90 -7.57
C LEU A 44 -2.65 3.72 -8.63
N LEU A 45 -3.94 3.49 -8.82
CA LEU A 45 -4.71 4.15 -9.87
C LEU A 45 -4.89 5.65 -9.61
N ALA A 46 -5.04 6.07 -8.34
CA ALA A 46 -5.06 7.48 -8.00
C ALA A 46 -3.72 8.16 -8.32
N PHE A 47 -2.60 7.54 -7.94
CA PHE A 47 -1.28 8.07 -8.29
C PHE A 47 -1.06 8.15 -9.81
N LEU A 48 -1.39 7.09 -10.55
CA LEU A 48 -1.24 7.06 -12.01
C LEU A 48 -2.15 8.07 -12.73
N HIS A 49 -3.30 8.40 -12.16
CA HIS A 49 -4.18 9.44 -12.69
C HIS A 49 -3.50 10.81 -12.65
N GLU A 50 -2.88 11.16 -11.52
CA GLU A 50 -2.17 12.42 -11.30
C GLU A 50 -0.80 12.49 -12.01
N ARG A 51 -0.23 11.36 -12.39
CA ARG A 51 1.09 11.22 -13.04
C ARG A 51 0.98 10.52 -14.40
N PRO A 52 0.66 11.26 -15.48
CA PRO A 52 0.45 10.64 -16.80
C PRO A 52 1.66 9.89 -17.37
N GLY A 53 2.88 10.24 -16.98
CA GLY A 53 4.13 9.57 -17.37
C GLY A 53 4.43 8.29 -16.58
N ALA A 54 3.83 8.13 -15.39
CA ALA A 54 4.10 7.00 -14.52
C ALA A 54 3.39 5.72 -14.97
N ARG A 55 3.95 4.59 -14.53
CA ARG A 55 3.40 3.24 -14.71
C ARG A 55 3.60 2.43 -13.44
N GLY A 56 2.77 1.42 -13.21
CA GLY A 56 2.91 0.66 -11.99
C GLY A 56 2.41 -0.76 -12.06
N VAL A 57 2.78 -1.49 -11.02
CA VAL A 57 2.34 -2.86 -10.76
C VAL A 57 1.63 -2.85 -9.41
N GLY A 58 0.40 -3.35 -9.36
CA GLY A 58 -0.31 -3.67 -8.12
C GLY A 58 -0.19 -5.16 -7.85
N ILE A 59 0.19 -5.52 -6.65
CA ILE A 59 0.18 -6.92 -6.21
C ILE A 59 -0.84 -7.14 -5.11
N ASP A 60 -1.42 -8.33 -5.09
CA ASP A 60 -2.31 -8.81 -4.02
C ASP A 60 -2.25 -10.32 -3.94
N ALA A 61 -2.45 -10.89 -2.76
CA ALA A 61 -2.58 -12.33 -2.58
C ALA A 61 -3.93 -12.85 -3.10
N SER A 62 -4.97 -11.99 -3.10
CA SER A 62 -6.33 -12.29 -3.56
C SER A 62 -6.49 -12.06 -5.06
N ALA A 63 -6.71 -13.14 -5.82
CA ALA A 63 -7.06 -13.03 -7.24
C ALA A 63 -8.40 -12.27 -7.46
N ALA A 64 -9.33 -12.34 -6.51
CA ALA A 64 -10.61 -11.61 -6.56
C ALA A 64 -10.37 -10.10 -6.42
N ALA A 65 -9.51 -9.65 -5.49
CA ALA A 65 -9.11 -8.26 -5.36
C ALA A 65 -8.44 -7.74 -6.65
N LEU A 66 -7.54 -8.52 -7.25
CA LEU A 66 -6.89 -8.15 -8.51
C LEU A 66 -7.88 -8.02 -9.68
N ALA A 67 -8.94 -8.82 -9.70
CA ALA A 67 -10.00 -8.68 -10.70
C ALA A 67 -10.74 -7.34 -10.54
N VAL A 68 -11.02 -6.91 -9.30
CA VAL A 68 -11.60 -5.59 -8.99
C VAL A 68 -10.66 -4.47 -9.41
N ALA A 69 -9.38 -4.55 -9.04
CA ALA A 69 -8.37 -3.55 -9.41
C ALA A 69 -8.23 -3.42 -10.94
N SER A 70 -8.21 -4.55 -11.65
CA SER A 70 -8.15 -4.56 -13.11
C SER A 70 -9.36 -3.91 -13.76
N ALA A 71 -10.57 -4.20 -13.26
CA ALA A 71 -11.81 -3.58 -13.73
C ALA A 71 -11.81 -2.05 -13.48
N ASN A 72 -11.33 -1.61 -12.31
CA ASN A 72 -11.16 -0.19 -12.01
C ASN A 72 -10.14 0.47 -12.94
N GLY A 73 -9.00 -0.18 -13.19
CA GLY A 73 -7.98 0.30 -14.13
C GLY A 73 -8.53 0.48 -15.56
N GLN A 74 -9.35 -0.46 -16.02
CA GLN A 74 -10.02 -0.36 -17.32
C GLN A 74 -11.01 0.80 -17.36
N ARG A 75 -11.88 0.91 -16.35
CA ARG A 75 -12.89 1.96 -16.26
C ARG A 75 -12.29 3.36 -16.19
N LEU A 76 -11.16 3.52 -15.54
CA LEU A 76 -10.42 4.78 -15.43
C LEU A 76 -9.50 5.06 -16.63
N GLY A 77 -9.42 4.17 -17.63
CA GLY A 77 -8.56 4.31 -18.81
C GLY A 77 -7.07 4.14 -18.50
N LEU A 78 -6.71 3.50 -17.39
CA LEU A 78 -5.34 3.32 -16.89
C LEU A 78 -4.75 1.93 -17.19
N ALA A 79 -5.51 1.02 -17.80
CA ALA A 79 -5.12 -0.38 -18.01
C ALA A 79 -3.79 -0.57 -18.78
N LYS A 80 -3.38 0.41 -19.60
CA LYS A 80 -2.09 0.36 -20.32
C LYS A 80 -0.88 0.71 -19.44
N ARG A 81 -1.13 1.31 -18.27
CA ARG A 81 -0.10 1.80 -17.35
C ARG A 81 -0.11 1.11 -15.98
N ALA A 82 -1.18 0.37 -15.67
CA ALA A 82 -1.35 -0.42 -14.46
C ALA A 82 -1.39 -1.91 -14.83
N GLN A 83 -0.49 -2.69 -14.25
CA GLN A 83 -0.49 -4.15 -14.31
C GLN A 83 -0.85 -4.70 -12.92
N PHE A 84 -1.63 -5.78 -12.88
CA PHE A 84 -2.00 -6.43 -11.63
C PHE A 84 -1.52 -7.87 -11.63
N VAL A 85 -0.78 -8.27 -10.59
CA VAL A 85 -0.08 -9.55 -10.49
C VAL A 85 -0.38 -10.20 -9.14
N GLN A 86 -0.74 -11.47 -9.15
CA GLN A 86 -0.94 -12.21 -7.90
C GLN A 86 0.41 -12.52 -7.27
N ALA A 87 0.64 -12.02 -6.07
CA ALA A 87 1.82 -12.27 -5.28
C ALA A 87 1.53 -12.09 -3.79
N ASN A 88 2.26 -12.82 -2.96
CA ASN A 88 2.14 -12.75 -1.52
C ASN A 88 3.53 -12.50 -0.91
N TRP A 89 3.72 -11.36 -0.24
CA TRP A 89 5.01 -10.97 0.35
C TRP A 89 5.52 -11.89 1.47
N LEU A 90 4.69 -12.80 1.95
CA LEU A 90 5.09 -13.85 2.91
C LEU A 90 5.72 -15.07 2.22
N GLU A 91 5.61 -15.19 0.90
CA GLU A 91 6.18 -16.29 0.15
C GLU A 91 7.60 -15.98 -0.31
N ALA A 92 8.49 -16.96 -0.27
CA ALA A 92 9.86 -16.76 -0.72
C ALA A 92 9.93 -16.52 -2.24
N GLY A 93 10.65 -15.48 -2.67
CA GLY A 93 10.90 -15.21 -4.09
C GLY A 93 9.75 -14.52 -4.82
N TRP A 94 8.73 -14.06 -4.12
CA TRP A 94 7.59 -13.36 -4.73
C TRP A 94 8.00 -12.12 -5.54
N GLU A 95 9.13 -11.52 -5.19
CA GLU A 95 9.66 -10.31 -5.81
C GLU A 95 10.47 -10.53 -7.08
N HIS A 96 10.87 -11.77 -7.40
CA HIS A 96 11.92 -12.07 -8.39
C HIS A 96 11.63 -11.50 -9.80
N ASP A 97 10.38 -11.56 -10.25
CA ASP A 97 10.00 -11.15 -11.60
C ASP A 97 9.48 -9.70 -11.66
N LEU A 98 9.39 -9.01 -10.53
CA LEU A 98 8.84 -7.67 -10.46
C LEU A 98 9.85 -6.58 -10.83
N GLY A 99 11.15 -6.81 -10.59
CA GLY A 99 12.21 -5.82 -10.77
C GLY A 99 12.20 -4.76 -9.66
N ARG A 100 12.74 -3.56 -9.94
CA ARG A 100 12.87 -2.47 -8.96
C ARG A 100 12.00 -1.28 -9.31
N PHE A 101 11.66 -0.47 -8.29
CA PHE A 101 10.69 0.62 -8.35
C PHE A 101 11.26 1.91 -7.78
N ASP A 102 10.80 3.04 -8.31
CA ASP A 102 11.11 4.37 -7.77
C ASP A 102 10.25 4.64 -6.53
N LEU A 103 9.05 4.07 -6.50
CA LEU A 103 8.08 4.24 -5.44
C LEU A 103 7.42 2.90 -5.09
N VAL A 104 7.36 2.60 -3.79
CA VAL A 104 6.53 1.53 -3.23
C VAL A 104 5.42 2.16 -2.41
N LEU A 105 4.18 1.80 -2.68
CA LEU A 105 3.00 2.14 -1.89
C LEU A 105 2.52 0.89 -1.17
N CYS A 106 2.06 1.03 0.06
CA CYS A 106 1.48 -0.08 0.80
C CYS A 106 0.49 0.42 1.85
N ASN A 107 -0.72 -0.10 1.82
CA ASN A 107 -1.64 -0.05 2.94
C ASN A 107 -1.81 -1.49 3.46
N PRO A 108 -0.87 -1.98 4.28
CA PRO A 108 -0.93 -3.35 4.76
C PRO A 108 -2.00 -3.49 5.85
N PRO A 109 -2.43 -4.70 6.19
CA PRO A 109 -3.15 -4.93 7.43
C PRO A 109 -2.36 -4.37 8.62
N TYR A 110 -3.04 -3.68 9.53
CA TYR A 110 -2.40 -3.06 10.70
C TYR A 110 -3.26 -3.08 11.97
N VAL A 111 -4.37 -3.78 11.93
CA VAL A 111 -5.27 -3.90 13.08
C VAL A 111 -4.80 -5.03 14.01
N GLU A 112 -4.81 -4.76 15.30
CA GLU A 112 -4.52 -5.75 16.35
C GLU A 112 -5.58 -6.86 16.35
N SER A 113 -5.17 -8.09 16.59
CA SER A 113 -6.04 -9.28 16.51
C SER A 113 -7.23 -9.25 17.46
N ASP A 114 -7.13 -8.52 18.59
CA ASP A 114 -8.16 -8.39 19.61
C ASP A 114 -8.89 -7.03 19.57
N ALA A 115 -8.62 -6.20 18.55
CA ALA A 115 -9.24 -4.90 18.40
C ALA A 115 -10.76 -5.02 18.23
N ASN A 116 -11.48 -4.16 18.94
CA ASN A 116 -12.93 -4.04 18.78
C ASN A 116 -13.25 -3.12 17.60
N LEU A 117 -13.53 -3.73 16.45
CA LEU A 117 -13.89 -3.01 15.24
C LEU A 117 -15.38 -2.69 15.20
N ASP A 118 -15.72 -1.63 14.45
CA ASP A 118 -17.08 -1.33 14.07
C ASP A 118 -17.73 -2.58 13.41
N PRO A 119 -18.97 -2.95 13.78
CA PRO A 119 -19.64 -4.11 13.21
C PRO A 119 -19.65 -4.14 11.70
N ASP A 120 -19.86 -3.01 11.03
CA ASP A 120 -19.87 -2.93 9.57
C ASP A 120 -18.51 -3.29 8.96
N VAL A 121 -17.42 -2.83 9.56
CA VAL A 121 -16.05 -3.19 9.12
C VAL A 121 -15.81 -4.69 9.28
N ARG A 122 -16.20 -5.23 10.43
CA ARG A 122 -15.98 -6.65 10.76
C ARG A 122 -16.79 -7.60 9.89
N GLU A 123 -18.01 -7.17 9.47
CA GLU A 123 -18.93 -8.00 8.70
C GLU A 123 -18.67 -7.95 7.21
N PHE A 124 -18.28 -6.79 6.67
CA PHE A 124 -18.24 -6.55 5.23
C PHE A 124 -16.84 -6.44 4.64
N GLU A 125 -15.79 -6.32 5.44
CA GLU A 125 -14.41 -6.22 4.95
C GLU A 125 -13.62 -7.51 5.21
N PRO A 126 -12.72 -7.93 4.30
CA PRO A 126 -12.01 -9.19 4.46
C PRO A 126 -11.03 -9.11 5.65
N ALA A 127 -11.13 -10.08 6.57
CA ALA A 127 -10.28 -10.13 7.77
C ALA A 127 -8.78 -10.12 7.46
N THR A 128 -8.38 -10.70 6.32
CA THR A 128 -7.00 -10.70 5.83
C THR A 128 -6.48 -9.33 5.40
N ALA A 129 -7.37 -8.37 5.16
CA ALA A 129 -6.99 -7.00 4.86
C ALA A 129 -6.97 -6.10 6.11
N LEU A 130 -7.34 -6.63 7.29
CA LEU A 130 -7.48 -5.87 8.52
C LEU A 130 -6.42 -6.26 9.56
N PHE A 131 -6.34 -7.54 9.92
CA PHE A 131 -5.60 -7.99 11.11
C PHE A 131 -4.15 -8.37 10.79
N ALA A 132 -3.21 -7.88 11.61
CA ALA A 132 -1.77 -8.10 11.50
C ALA A 132 -1.12 -8.48 12.84
N GLY A 133 -1.65 -9.52 13.46
CA GLY A 133 -1.13 -10.04 14.71
C GLY A 133 -1.51 -9.26 15.97
N PRO A 134 -0.94 -9.61 17.13
CA PRO A 134 -1.31 -9.03 18.42
C PRO A 134 -1.04 -7.51 18.53
N GLU A 135 -0.05 -7.02 17.80
CA GLU A 135 0.38 -5.60 17.82
C GLU A 135 0.02 -4.85 16.52
N GLY A 136 -0.60 -5.54 15.54
CA GLY A 136 -0.87 -4.94 14.23
C GLY A 136 0.39 -4.61 13.42
N LEU A 137 1.53 -5.29 13.69
CA LEU A 137 2.84 -4.95 13.11
C LEU A 137 3.44 -6.07 12.24
N ASP A 138 2.78 -7.21 12.13
CA ASP A 138 3.38 -8.39 11.51
C ASP A 138 3.71 -8.17 10.03
N ASP A 139 2.83 -7.50 9.28
CA ASP A 139 3.06 -7.18 7.88
C ASP A 139 4.19 -6.17 7.68
N TYR A 140 4.31 -5.15 8.53
CA TYR A 140 5.47 -4.24 8.48
C TYR A 140 6.79 -4.97 8.74
N ARG A 141 6.82 -5.89 9.71
CA ARG A 141 8.00 -6.73 10.00
C ARG A 141 8.37 -7.64 8.82
N ALA A 142 7.38 -8.07 8.05
CA ALA A 142 7.60 -8.88 6.85
C ALA A 142 8.07 -8.05 5.66
N ILE A 143 7.46 -6.88 5.40
CA ILE A 143 7.66 -6.09 4.19
C ILE A 143 8.92 -5.21 4.28
N VAL A 144 9.09 -4.46 5.37
CA VAL A 144 10.11 -3.41 5.46
C VAL A 144 11.53 -3.93 5.21
N PRO A 145 11.97 -5.09 5.74
CA PRO A 145 13.30 -5.63 5.44
C PRO A 145 13.52 -5.99 3.96
N GLN A 146 12.45 -6.16 3.18
CA GLN A 146 12.52 -6.51 1.76
C GLN A 146 12.66 -5.28 0.83
N LEU A 147 12.47 -4.06 1.35
CA LEU A 147 12.52 -2.83 0.55
C LEU A 147 13.83 -2.65 -0.22
N GLY A 148 14.96 -3.08 0.33
CA GLY A 148 16.25 -3.03 -0.34
C GLY A 148 16.33 -3.82 -1.65
N LYS A 149 15.46 -4.83 -1.83
CA LYS A 149 15.33 -5.60 -3.08
C LYS A 149 14.37 -4.93 -4.07
N LEU A 150 13.39 -4.18 -3.56
CA LEU A 150 12.30 -3.59 -4.33
C LEU A 150 12.60 -2.18 -4.83
N LEU A 151 13.36 -1.40 -4.09
CA LEU A 151 13.65 -0.02 -4.42
C LEU A 151 14.92 0.13 -5.28
N VAL A 152 14.88 1.05 -6.24
CA VAL A 152 16.09 1.57 -6.88
C VAL A 152 16.87 2.43 -5.88
N PRO A 153 18.17 2.71 -6.10
CA PRO A 153 18.90 3.70 -5.29
C PRO A 153 18.17 5.06 -5.29
N GLY A 154 17.87 5.58 -4.10
CA GLY A 154 17.08 6.81 -3.93
C GLY A 154 15.57 6.64 -4.08
N GLY A 155 15.08 5.43 -4.27
CA GLY A 155 13.65 5.12 -4.26
C GLY A 155 13.04 5.28 -2.87
N VAL A 156 11.72 5.38 -2.81
CA VAL A 156 10.95 5.70 -1.60
C VAL A 156 9.84 4.68 -1.40
N ALA A 157 9.62 4.25 -0.17
CA ALA A 157 8.42 3.50 0.21
C ALA A 157 7.52 4.35 1.10
N ILE A 158 6.20 4.26 0.90
CA ILE A 158 5.20 4.97 1.69
C ILE A 158 4.17 3.97 2.18
N PHE A 159 4.08 3.86 3.50
CA PHE A 159 3.14 2.98 4.19
C PHE A 159 2.00 3.78 4.80
N GLU A 160 0.77 3.28 4.67
CA GLU A 160 -0.29 3.68 5.59
C GLU A 160 0.00 3.06 6.96
N ILE A 161 -0.26 3.82 8.04
CA ILE A 161 -0.08 3.38 9.42
C ILE A 161 -1.28 3.74 10.27
N GLY A 162 -1.55 2.94 11.28
CA GLY A 162 -2.45 3.31 12.36
C GLY A 162 -1.94 4.53 13.13
N ALA A 163 -2.83 5.36 13.65
CA ALA A 163 -2.49 6.64 14.28
C ALA A 163 -1.49 6.52 15.45
N GLY A 164 -1.44 5.37 16.13
CA GLY A 164 -0.51 5.09 17.23
C GLY A 164 0.76 4.34 16.82
N GLN A 165 0.93 3.96 15.55
CA GLN A 165 2.00 3.02 15.14
C GLN A 165 3.27 3.70 14.60
N ALA A 166 3.29 5.02 14.46
CA ALA A 166 4.39 5.74 13.80
C ALA A 166 5.77 5.43 14.41
N GLU A 167 5.87 5.36 15.73
CA GLU A 167 7.13 5.05 16.43
C GLU A 167 7.57 3.60 16.20
N ALA A 168 6.63 2.65 16.34
CA ALA A 168 6.94 1.23 16.20
C ALA A 168 7.34 0.87 14.76
N VAL A 169 6.59 1.36 13.75
CA VAL A 169 6.94 1.12 12.34
C VAL A 169 8.22 1.86 11.95
N GLY A 170 8.44 3.07 12.49
CA GLY A 170 9.70 3.80 12.34
C GLY A 170 10.91 3.05 12.91
N ALA A 171 10.75 2.37 14.05
CA ALA A 171 11.79 1.50 14.61
C ALA A 171 12.12 0.32 13.69
N ILE A 172 11.09 -0.36 13.14
CA ILE A 172 11.27 -1.46 12.17
C ILE A 172 12.05 -0.95 10.93
N ALA A 173 11.73 0.25 10.43
CA ALA A 173 12.45 0.86 9.32
C ALA A 173 13.92 1.11 9.66
N SER A 174 14.19 1.69 10.83
CA SER A 174 15.55 1.97 11.32
C SER A 174 16.40 0.71 11.50
N GLU A 175 15.81 -0.35 12.08
CA GLU A 175 16.48 -1.65 12.24
C GLU A 175 16.79 -2.30 10.89
N SER A 176 16.00 -2.00 9.87
CA SER A 176 16.22 -2.45 8.49
C SER A 176 17.17 -1.54 7.68
N GLY A 177 17.74 -0.49 8.31
CA GLY A 177 18.71 0.41 7.69
C GLY A 177 18.11 1.58 6.92
N PHE A 178 16.81 1.89 7.13
CA PHE A 178 16.11 2.99 6.47
C PHE A 178 15.84 4.15 7.43
N ALA A 179 15.84 5.37 6.90
CA ALA A 179 15.28 6.53 7.58
C ALA A 179 13.76 6.58 7.37
N ALA A 180 13.04 7.09 8.37
CA ALA A 180 11.59 7.22 8.29
C ALA A 180 11.11 8.62 8.68
N GLU A 181 10.11 9.14 7.97
CA GLU A 181 9.45 10.42 8.21
C GLU A 181 7.94 10.22 8.24
N THR A 182 7.28 10.77 9.25
CA THR A 182 5.81 10.65 9.41
C THR A 182 5.09 11.82 8.75
N ARG A 183 4.01 11.54 8.00
CA ARG A 183 3.04 12.52 7.53
C ARG A 183 1.72 12.36 8.24
N ARG A 184 1.07 13.47 8.52
CA ARG A 184 -0.23 13.53 9.21
C ARG A 184 -1.36 13.76 8.22
N ASP A 185 -2.52 13.21 8.55
CA ASP A 185 -3.76 13.45 7.82
C ASP A 185 -4.34 14.86 8.13
N LEU A 186 -5.47 15.18 7.51
CA LEU A 186 -6.17 16.45 7.73
C LEU A 186 -6.70 16.63 9.16
N ALA A 187 -6.80 15.56 9.93
CA ALA A 187 -7.16 15.58 11.35
C ALA A 187 -5.93 15.60 12.28
N ASP A 188 -4.74 15.89 11.74
CA ASP A 188 -3.45 15.95 12.46
C ASP A 188 -3.03 14.62 13.11
N ARG A 189 -3.51 13.48 12.60
CA ARG A 189 -3.13 12.14 13.06
C ARG A 189 -2.01 11.57 12.17
N PRO A 190 -0.99 10.88 12.73
CA PRO A 190 -0.03 10.12 11.94
C PRO A 190 -0.78 9.16 11.00
N ARG A 191 -0.47 9.19 9.69
CA ARG A 191 -1.17 8.36 8.70
C ARG A 191 -0.27 7.77 7.65
N ALA A 192 0.77 8.46 7.21
CA ALA A 192 1.74 7.94 6.29
C ALA A 192 3.15 7.90 6.90
N LEU A 193 3.87 6.82 6.70
CA LEU A 193 5.30 6.71 7.00
C LEU A 193 6.07 6.64 5.69
N ILE A 194 6.93 7.62 5.46
CA ILE A 194 7.82 7.71 4.29
C ILE A 194 9.16 7.10 4.68
N VAL A 195 9.61 6.08 3.98
CA VAL A 195 10.81 5.28 4.26
C VAL A 195 11.81 5.44 3.11
N ARG A 196 13.06 5.80 3.44
CA ARG A 196 14.16 6.06 2.49
C ARG A 196 15.45 5.38 2.90
#